data_a3c99492de200764e4e310aa8b716e83
#
_entry.id   a3c99492de200764e4e310aa8b716e83
#
_cell.length_a   1.000
_cell.length_b   1.000
_cell.length_c   1.000
_cell.angle_alpha   90.00
_cell.angle_beta   90.00
_cell.angle_gamma   90.00
#
_symmetry.space_group_name_H-M   'P 1'
#
loop_
_entity.id
_entity.type
_entity.pdbx_description
1 polymer ?
#
loop_
_entity_poly.entity_id
_entity_poly.type
_entity_poly.pdbx_seq_one_letter_code
_entity_poly.pdbx_strand_id
1 'polypeptide(L)'
;MIQEKCPYVEKCGACHMGQTTYEEELIAKKELVESHIGKYCRNIHDVAGMYYPFHYRNKVHAVFGRLKDEVIAGTYSEGTHTIVPIDNCLIEDAQASAIIKTVTELVKSFKIWIYNEDTGRGVLRHVLVRKGMSTKQIMVVLVTACPEFPHKNNFVAELRKRHPEITTIVQNINEANTTMVLGERNKPLYGEGYIEDVLCGLRFRISPNSFYQVNSAQTQVLYKKAIQAAGLTGKETVVDAYCGIGTIGMAMASKAGKVLGIELNRDAVKDAKANAKRNNLNNIHFVAADATEYLTSMAQEGAKADVVVMDPPRSGSTEEFIQAVAQLAPERVVYVSCNPETLGRDLESFKKVKYRAVEAWPVDMFGWTNHVETVVLLSKGAKGPVDLCSARTEVERRMADSRKVKVDFSLEDMDLSGFRGKATYEQIKTYVLEQTGLKVSSLYIAQIKKKCGLDVGENFNLAKSENARQPQCTSEKEDAIMQAFRHFGII
;
A
#
# COMPACT_ATOMS: atom_id res chain seq x y z
N MET A 1 9.61 16.13 16.87
CA MET A 1 8.75 14.90 16.86
C MET A 1 9.19 13.99 17.99
N ILE A 2 8.26 13.33 18.72
CA ILE A 2 8.58 12.38 19.78
C ILE A 2 9.24 11.18 19.12
N GLN A 3 10.50 10.95 19.43
CA GLN A 3 11.25 9.79 18.96
C GLN A 3 10.80 8.57 19.78
N GLU A 4 9.74 7.90 19.35
CA GLU A 4 9.34 6.63 19.99
C GLU A 4 10.40 5.58 19.67
N LYS A 5 11.12 5.12 20.71
CA LYS A 5 12.07 4.02 20.59
C LYS A 5 11.34 2.69 20.68
N CYS A 6 11.50 1.84 19.66
CA CYS A 6 11.01 0.48 19.73
C CYS A 6 11.84 -0.34 20.75
N PRO A 7 11.22 -0.94 21.78
CA PRO A 7 11.95 -1.72 22.78
C PRO A 7 12.51 -3.04 22.24
N TYR A 8 12.12 -3.44 21.03
CA TYR A 8 12.51 -4.72 20.43
C TYR A 8 13.57 -4.57 19.33
N VAL A 9 13.94 -3.36 18.92
CA VAL A 9 14.75 -3.09 17.72
C VAL A 9 16.07 -3.86 17.69
N GLU A 10 16.75 -3.97 18.82
CA GLU A 10 18.04 -4.66 18.94
C GLU A 10 17.93 -6.20 18.83
N LYS A 11 16.75 -6.74 19.11
CA LYS A 11 16.51 -8.20 19.15
C LYS A 11 15.73 -8.68 17.93
N CYS A 12 14.77 -7.87 17.48
CA CYS A 12 13.86 -8.21 16.40
C CYS A 12 14.55 -8.14 15.03
N GLY A 13 15.31 -7.06 14.76
CA GLY A 13 15.99 -6.84 13.48
C GLY A 13 15.07 -6.54 12.29
N ALA A 14 13.74 -6.54 12.47
CA ALA A 14 12.80 -6.35 11.36
C ALA A 14 12.71 -4.89 10.86
N CYS A 15 13.20 -3.94 11.65
CA CYS A 15 13.26 -2.52 11.33
C CYS A 15 14.34 -1.82 12.16
N HIS A 16 14.64 -0.56 11.85
CA HIS A 16 15.64 0.25 12.55
C HIS A 16 15.03 1.46 13.28
N MET A 17 13.78 1.35 13.70
CA MET A 17 13.06 2.42 14.37
C MET A 17 13.79 2.93 15.63
N GLY A 18 14.01 4.25 15.66
CA GLY A 18 14.70 4.92 16.76
C GLY A 18 16.23 4.93 16.65
N GLN A 19 16.81 4.41 15.56
CA GLN A 19 18.24 4.53 15.23
C GLN A 19 18.53 5.82 14.45
N THR A 20 17.57 6.26 13.62
CA THR A 20 17.62 7.49 12.82
C THR A 20 16.32 8.27 12.94
N THR A 21 16.26 9.49 12.44
CA THR A 21 15.02 10.22 12.22
C THR A 21 14.33 9.73 10.97
N TYR A 22 13.02 9.96 10.85
CA TYR A 22 12.28 9.55 9.65
C TYR A 22 12.71 10.34 8.40
N GLU A 23 13.10 11.59 8.58
CA GLU A 23 13.64 12.43 7.52
C GLU A 23 14.98 11.89 6.99
N GLU A 24 15.88 11.48 7.88
CA GLU A 24 17.16 10.85 7.50
C GLU A 24 16.93 9.51 6.76
N GLU A 25 15.93 8.73 7.19
CA GLU A 25 15.54 7.51 6.48
C GLU A 25 15.10 7.79 5.04
N LEU A 26 14.26 8.82 4.82
CA LEU A 26 13.81 9.17 3.47
C LEU A 26 14.97 9.62 2.57
N ILE A 27 15.95 10.36 3.13
CA ILE A 27 17.18 10.75 2.43
C ILE A 27 17.98 9.51 2.06
N ALA A 28 18.23 8.61 3.01
CA ALA A 28 18.97 7.37 2.76
C ALA A 28 18.31 6.47 1.70
N LYS A 29 16.97 6.38 1.71
CA LYS A 29 16.21 5.67 0.67
C LYS A 29 16.35 6.31 -0.70
N LYS A 30 16.40 7.64 -0.78
CA LYS A 30 16.65 8.34 -2.03
C LYS A 30 18.05 8.03 -2.56
N GLU A 31 19.06 8.16 -1.72
CA GLU A 31 20.45 7.84 -2.06
C GLU A 31 20.62 6.39 -2.51
N LEU A 32 19.92 5.44 -1.85
CA LEU A 32 19.90 4.04 -2.25
C LEU A 32 19.35 3.87 -3.68
N VAL A 33 18.22 4.51 -3.99
CA VAL A 33 17.65 4.46 -5.34
C VAL A 33 18.59 5.10 -6.36
N GLU A 34 19.13 6.29 -6.07
CA GLU A 34 20.06 7.00 -6.94
C GLU A 34 21.34 6.21 -7.22
N SER A 35 21.89 5.52 -6.22
CA SER A 35 23.09 4.68 -6.38
C SER A 35 22.90 3.54 -7.37
N HIS A 36 21.71 2.95 -7.41
CA HIS A 36 21.43 1.80 -8.29
C HIS A 36 20.93 2.21 -9.68
N ILE A 37 20.06 3.25 -9.77
CA ILE A 37 19.41 3.59 -11.03
C ILE A 37 19.83 4.95 -11.63
N GLY A 38 20.59 5.78 -10.92
CA GLY A 38 20.99 7.13 -11.36
C GLY A 38 21.72 7.18 -12.70
N LYS A 39 22.46 6.13 -13.06
CA LYS A 39 23.10 6.01 -14.39
C LYS A 39 22.12 5.75 -15.55
N TYR A 40 20.89 5.30 -15.24
CA TYR A 40 19.85 5.02 -16.22
C TYR A 40 18.73 6.08 -16.24
N CYS A 41 18.41 6.64 -15.09
CA CYS A 41 17.35 7.63 -14.90
C CYS A 41 17.90 8.86 -14.17
N ARG A 42 17.87 10.04 -14.82
CA ARG A 42 18.35 11.28 -14.19
C ARG A 42 17.28 12.03 -13.43
N ASN A 43 16.02 11.83 -13.78
CA ASN A 43 14.89 12.48 -13.13
C ASN A 43 14.31 11.56 -12.05
N ILE A 44 14.94 11.55 -10.87
CA ILE A 44 14.52 10.78 -9.70
C ILE A 44 13.95 11.77 -8.69
N HIS A 45 12.66 11.61 -8.39
CA HIS A 45 11.95 12.45 -7.42
C HIS A 45 12.37 12.15 -5.99
N ASP A 46 12.00 13.04 -5.08
CA ASP A 46 12.11 12.77 -3.64
C ASP A 46 11.20 11.61 -3.24
N VAL A 47 11.60 10.90 -2.19
CA VAL A 47 10.83 9.76 -1.68
C VAL A 47 9.50 10.27 -1.12
N ALA A 48 8.40 9.72 -1.62
CA ALA A 48 7.08 10.00 -1.08
C ALA A 48 6.92 9.27 0.27
N GLY A 49 7.22 9.97 1.37
CA GLY A 49 7.13 9.46 2.73
C GLY A 49 5.71 9.44 3.29
N MET A 50 5.57 8.83 4.47
CA MET A 50 4.33 8.82 5.26
C MET A 50 4.27 10.04 6.18
N TYR A 51 3.09 10.58 6.36
CA TYR A 51 2.87 11.61 7.37
C TYR A 51 3.02 11.04 8.80
N TYR A 52 2.51 9.80 9.00
CA TYR A 52 2.59 9.07 10.27
C TYR A 52 3.10 7.65 9.99
N PRO A 53 4.41 7.40 10.14
CA PRO A 53 5.05 6.14 9.77
C PRO A 53 4.92 5.05 10.84
N PHE A 54 3.80 5.04 11.58
CA PHE A 54 3.51 4.07 12.63
C PHE A 54 2.21 3.32 12.33
N HIS A 55 2.10 2.10 12.84
CA HIS A 55 0.90 1.26 12.76
C HIS A 55 0.29 1.10 11.35
N TYR A 56 1.12 1.23 10.32
CA TYR A 56 0.70 1.21 8.92
C TYR A 56 0.48 -0.20 8.36
N ARG A 57 1.08 -1.23 8.99
CA ARG A 57 0.98 -2.61 8.48
C ARG A 57 -0.37 -3.22 8.78
N ASN A 58 -1.16 -3.41 7.74
CA ASN A 58 -2.50 -4.00 7.81
C ASN A 58 -2.51 -5.54 7.83
N LYS A 59 -1.35 -6.17 7.68
CA LYS A 59 -1.13 -7.61 7.75
C LYS A 59 -0.03 -7.88 8.74
N VAL A 60 -0.38 -8.54 9.85
CA VAL A 60 0.51 -8.88 10.95
C VAL A 60 0.58 -10.39 11.08
N HIS A 61 1.75 -10.92 11.32
CA HIS A 61 2.00 -12.33 11.42
C HIS A 61 2.89 -12.63 12.63
N ALA A 62 2.52 -13.63 13.43
CA ALA A 62 3.34 -14.12 14.52
C ALA A 62 3.51 -15.64 14.44
N VAL A 63 4.73 -16.09 14.75
CA VAL A 63 5.07 -17.49 14.95
C VAL A 63 4.92 -17.84 16.43
N PHE A 64 4.46 -19.07 16.71
CA PHE A 64 4.39 -19.58 18.07
C PHE A 64 5.65 -20.37 18.44
N GLY A 65 6.08 -20.22 19.69
CA GLY A 65 7.20 -20.95 20.26
C GLY A 65 7.09 -21.12 21.75
N ARG A 66 8.15 -21.65 22.38
CA ARG A 66 8.28 -21.78 23.83
C ARG A 66 9.54 -21.09 24.34
N LEU A 67 9.39 -20.36 25.42
CA LEU A 67 10.50 -19.77 26.16
C LEU A 67 10.35 -20.21 27.63
N LYS A 68 11.27 -21.02 28.14
CA LYS A 68 11.20 -21.57 29.53
C LYS A 68 9.81 -22.17 29.82
N ASP A 69 9.34 -23.06 28.97
CA ASP A 69 8.04 -23.75 29.06
C ASP A 69 6.79 -22.86 28.83
N GLU A 70 6.95 -21.54 28.75
CA GLU A 70 5.86 -20.65 28.42
C GLU A 70 5.63 -20.53 26.89
N VAL A 71 4.36 -20.55 26.48
CA VAL A 71 4.00 -20.26 25.09
C VAL A 71 4.21 -18.77 24.82
N ILE A 72 4.95 -18.48 23.76
CA ILE A 72 5.19 -17.13 23.25
C ILE A 72 4.71 -17.02 21.81
N ALA A 73 4.38 -15.79 21.38
CA ALA A 73 4.19 -15.45 19.98
C ALA A 73 5.05 -14.24 19.63
N GLY A 74 5.59 -14.20 18.42
CA GLY A 74 6.46 -13.11 18.00
C GLY A 74 6.97 -13.28 16.59
N THR A 75 8.11 -12.68 16.31
CA THR A 75 8.81 -12.81 15.03
C THR A 75 10.18 -13.46 15.22
N TYR A 76 10.74 -14.06 14.19
CA TYR A 76 12.12 -14.52 14.24
C TYR A 76 13.08 -13.32 14.29
N SER A 77 14.10 -13.42 15.14
CA SER A 77 15.26 -12.52 15.05
C SER A 77 15.94 -12.69 13.71
N GLU A 78 16.39 -11.60 13.11
CA GLU A 78 16.98 -11.58 11.77
C GLU A 78 18.08 -12.63 11.63
N GLY A 79 18.00 -13.42 10.55
CA GLY A 79 18.96 -14.48 10.24
C GLY A 79 18.94 -15.68 11.20
N THR A 80 17.95 -15.80 12.09
CA THR A 80 17.87 -16.90 13.08
C THR A 80 16.47 -17.51 13.14
N HIS A 81 16.35 -18.66 13.85
CA HIS A 81 15.07 -19.26 14.25
C HIS A 81 14.68 -18.92 15.70
N THR A 82 15.35 -17.96 16.33
CA THR A 82 15.02 -17.49 17.67
C THR A 82 13.81 -16.56 17.65
N ILE A 83 12.76 -16.92 18.37
CA ILE A 83 11.54 -16.10 18.43
C ILE A 83 11.73 -14.99 19.45
N VAL A 84 11.55 -13.75 19.01
CA VAL A 84 11.47 -12.55 19.85
C VAL A 84 10.00 -12.30 20.17
N PRO A 85 9.58 -12.42 21.45
CA PRO A 85 8.22 -12.10 21.84
C PRO A 85 7.94 -10.61 21.62
N ILE A 86 6.82 -10.31 20.96
CA ILE A 86 6.42 -8.93 20.65
C ILE A 86 4.98 -8.74 21.12
N ASP A 87 4.78 -7.85 22.09
CA ASP A 87 3.46 -7.48 22.60
C ASP A 87 2.84 -6.30 21.87
N ASN A 88 3.68 -5.35 21.42
CA ASN A 88 3.25 -4.14 20.73
C ASN A 88 4.34 -3.68 19.76
N CYS A 89 4.13 -3.91 18.49
CA CYS A 89 5.01 -3.46 17.43
C CYS A 89 4.53 -2.08 16.93
N LEU A 90 5.44 -1.10 16.85
CA LEU A 90 5.08 0.27 16.46
C LEU A 90 4.76 0.42 14.96
N ILE A 91 5.14 -0.54 14.11
CA ILE A 91 4.79 -0.50 12.68
C ILE A 91 3.54 -1.33 12.35
N GLU A 92 3.14 -2.26 13.21
CA GLU A 92 1.98 -3.13 13.00
C GLU A 92 0.68 -2.47 13.47
N ASP A 93 -0.45 -2.82 12.85
CA ASP A 93 -1.76 -2.37 13.32
C ASP A 93 -1.99 -2.80 14.77
N ALA A 94 -2.33 -1.85 15.63
CA ALA A 94 -2.44 -2.09 17.08
C ALA A 94 -3.55 -3.09 17.44
N GLN A 95 -4.68 -3.12 16.68
CA GLN A 95 -5.73 -4.11 16.90
C GLN A 95 -5.25 -5.51 16.52
N ALA A 96 -4.47 -5.63 15.44
CA ALA A 96 -3.91 -6.91 15.04
C ALA A 96 -2.96 -7.47 16.12
N SER A 97 -2.08 -6.63 16.68
CA SER A 97 -1.20 -7.02 17.80
C SER A 97 -2.00 -7.41 19.04
N ALA A 98 -3.06 -6.68 19.39
CA ALA A 98 -3.94 -7.04 20.52
C ALA A 98 -4.65 -8.39 20.31
N ILE A 99 -5.11 -8.68 19.10
CA ILE A 99 -5.73 -9.95 18.75
C ILE A 99 -4.71 -11.09 18.87
N ILE A 100 -3.48 -10.92 18.38
CA ILE A 100 -2.41 -11.92 18.48
C ILE A 100 -2.10 -12.23 19.95
N LYS A 101 -2.03 -11.20 20.80
CA LYS A 101 -1.87 -11.38 22.25
C LYS A 101 -2.99 -12.22 22.84
N THR A 102 -4.25 -11.91 22.53
CA THR A 102 -5.40 -12.71 22.98
C THR A 102 -5.35 -14.14 22.47
N VAL A 103 -4.99 -14.37 21.19
CA VAL A 103 -4.81 -15.71 20.64
C VAL A 103 -3.75 -16.47 21.44
N THR A 104 -2.64 -15.84 21.82
CA THR A 104 -1.58 -16.43 22.62
C THR A 104 -2.07 -16.85 24.01
N GLU A 105 -2.88 -16.00 24.65
CA GLU A 105 -3.51 -16.31 25.95
C GLU A 105 -4.48 -17.50 25.83
N LEU A 106 -5.28 -17.56 24.77
CA LEU A 106 -6.20 -18.65 24.51
C LEU A 106 -5.47 -19.96 24.21
N VAL A 107 -4.36 -19.92 23.47
CA VAL A 107 -3.49 -21.09 23.22
C VAL A 107 -3.02 -21.69 24.54
N LYS A 108 -2.60 -20.87 25.51
CA LYS A 108 -2.23 -21.30 26.87
C LYS A 108 -3.43 -21.90 27.62
N SER A 109 -4.55 -21.17 27.64
CA SER A 109 -5.77 -21.54 28.38
C SER A 109 -6.40 -22.84 27.88
N PHE A 110 -6.48 -23.04 26.58
CA PHE A 110 -7.01 -24.28 25.96
C PHE A 110 -5.96 -25.37 25.80
N LYS A 111 -4.72 -25.16 26.26
CA LYS A 111 -3.60 -26.11 26.16
C LYS A 111 -3.39 -26.58 24.72
N ILE A 112 -3.51 -25.70 23.76
CA ILE A 112 -3.26 -26.01 22.35
C ILE A 112 -1.78 -26.32 22.17
N TRP A 113 -1.49 -27.48 21.59
CA TRP A 113 -0.12 -27.90 21.33
C TRP A 113 0.47 -27.09 20.18
N ILE A 114 1.48 -26.27 20.47
CA ILE A 114 2.19 -25.51 19.44
C ILE A 114 3.13 -26.41 18.64
N TYR A 115 3.25 -26.11 17.35
CA TYR A 115 4.12 -26.86 16.44
C TYR A 115 5.58 -26.58 16.74
N ASN A 116 6.39 -27.64 16.77
CA ASN A 116 7.83 -27.58 16.91
C ASN A 116 8.46 -28.01 15.58
N GLU A 117 9.23 -27.11 14.95
CA GLU A 117 9.81 -27.33 13.62
C GLU A 117 10.87 -28.43 13.64
N ASP A 118 11.63 -28.61 14.74
CA ASP A 118 12.69 -29.60 14.85
C ASP A 118 12.13 -31.02 14.90
N THR A 119 10.97 -31.20 15.57
CA THR A 119 10.37 -32.53 15.77
C THR A 119 9.23 -32.82 14.79
N GLY A 120 8.73 -31.80 14.07
CA GLY A 120 7.56 -31.91 13.20
C GLY A 120 6.25 -32.18 13.94
N ARG A 121 6.20 -31.95 15.28
CA ARG A 121 5.04 -32.28 16.12
C ARG A 121 4.37 -31.03 16.66
N GLY A 122 3.04 -31.11 16.82
CA GLY A 122 2.21 -30.01 17.31
C GLY A 122 1.12 -29.63 16.33
N VAL A 123 0.30 -28.66 16.70
CA VAL A 123 -0.89 -28.26 15.93
C VAL A 123 -0.75 -26.84 15.38
N LEU A 124 -0.60 -25.84 16.25
CA LEU A 124 -0.62 -24.43 15.86
C LEU A 124 0.80 -23.92 15.51
N ARG A 125 0.97 -23.44 14.28
CA ARG A 125 2.25 -22.92 13.76
C ARG A 125 2.32 -21.40 13.89
N HIS A 126 1.32 -20.72 13.30
CA HIS A 126 1.31 -19.27 13.17
C HIS A 126 -0.09 -18.70 13.38
N VAL A 127 -0.15 -17.43 13.67
CA VAL A 127 -1.34 -16.62 13.53
C VAL A 127 -1.05 -15.46 12.60
N LEU A 128 -2.00 -15.17 11.69
CA LEU A 128 -1.95 -14.01 10.82
C LEU A 128 -3.24 -13.22 11.03
N VAL A 129 -3.10 -11.92 11.23
CA VAL A 129 -4.22 -10.99 11.32
C VAL A 129 -4.13 -10.02 10.16
N ARG A 130 -5.21 -9.84 9.44
CA ARG A 130 -5.31 -8.89 8.34
C ARG A 130 -6.51 -7.99 8.57
N LYS A 131 -6.31 -6.69 8.37
CA LYS A 131 -7.33 -5.65 8.55
C LYS A 131 -7.55 -4.88 7.26
N GLY A 132 -8.80 -4.74 6.85
CA GLY A 132 -9.21 -3.77 5.82
C GLY A 132 -9.15 -2.37 6.43
N MET A 133 -8.25 -1.51 5.93
CA MET A 133 -8.01 -0.21 6.54
C MET A 133 -9.19 0.75 6.38
N SER A 134 -9.91 0.67 5.26
CA SER A 134 -11.11 1.46 5.00
C SER A 134 -12.36 0.83 5.63
N THR A 135 -12.55 -0.48 5.48
CA THR A 135 -13.76 -1.18 5.93
C THR A 135 -13.72 -1.56 7.41
N LYS A 136 -12.54 -1.54 8.04
CA LYS A 136 -12.27 -2.02 9.41
C LYS A 136 -12.55 -3.51 9.61
N GLN A 137 -12.84 -4.26 8.56
CA GLN A 137 -13.02 -5.72 8.63
C GLN A 137 -11.71 -6.40 9.04
N ILE A 138 -11.80 -7.39 9.92
CA ILE A 138 -10.65 -8.11 10.45
C ILE A 138 -10.78 -9.60 10.15
N MET A 139 -9.73 -10.17 9.56
CA MET A 139 -9.57 -11.61 9.35
C MET A 139 -8.46 -12.14 10.23
N VAL A 140 -8.75 -13.18 11.00
CA VAL A 140 -7.77 -13.95 11.77
C VAL A 140 -7.56 -15.29 11.08
N VAL A 141 -6.32 -15.61 10.77
CA VAL A 141 -5.94 -16.89 10.17
C VAL A 141 -5.09 -17.68 11.18
N LEU A 142 -5.61 -18.82 11.63
CA LEU A 142 -4.90 -19.76 12.49
C LEU A 142 -4.24 -20.83 11.60
N VAL A 143 -2.91 -20.83 11.54
CA VAL A 143 -2.16 -21.77 10.70
C VAL A 143 -1.85 -23.02 11.48
N THR A 144 -2.38 -24.16 11.06
CA THR A 144 -2.21 -25.44 11.73
C THR A 144 -1.42 -26.42 10.87
N ALA A 145 -0.64 -27.29 11.54
CA ALA A 145 0.14 -28.36 10.89
C ALA A 145 -0.72 -29.58 10.51
N CYS A 146 -2.00 -29.60 10.92
CA CYS A 146 -2.93 -30.68 10.63
C CYS A 146 -4.37 -30.14 10.57
N PRO A 147 -5.33 -30.91 10.00
CA PRO A 147 -6.73 -30.52 9.93
C PRO A 147 -7.43 -30.45 11.30
N GLU A 148 -6.95 -31.21 12.27
CA GLU A 148 -7.48 -31.26 13.62
C GLU A 148 -7.05 -30.03 14.40
N PHE A 149 -8.03 -29.26 14.90
CA PHE A 149 -7.80 -28.15 15.81
C PHE A 149 -8.58 -28.40 17.10
N PRO A 150 -7.92 -28.80 18.19
CA PRO A 150 -8.59 -29.11 19.45
C PRO A 150 -9.36 -27.91 20.01
N HIS A 151 -10.53 -28.17 20.57
CA HIS A 151 -11.38 -27.17 21.21
C HIS A 151 -11.79 -25.99 20.30
N LYS A 152 -11.69 -26.13 18.97
CA LYS A 152 -11.87 -25.04 17.99
C LYS A 152 -13.13 -24.19 18.21
N ASN A 153 -14.27 -24.81 18.54
CA ASN A 153 -15.53 -24.09 18.69
C ASN A 153 -15.49 -23.16 19.91
N ASN A 154 -14.99 -23.64 21.05
CA ASN A 154 -14.84 -22.85 22.27
C ASN A 154 -13.75 -21.79 22.10
N PHE A 155 -12.65 -22.11 21.43
CA PHE A 155 -11.58 -21.17 21.11
C PHE A 155 -12.10 -20.01 20.25
N VAL A 156 -12.84 -20.30 19.18
CA VAL A 156 -13.45 -19.31 18.30
C VAL A 156 -14.48 -18.46 19.06
N ALA A 157 -15.32 -19.10 19.89
CA ALA A 157 -16.33 -18.38 20.68
C ALA A 157 -15.68 -17.41 21.67
N GLU A 158 -14.64 -17.82 22.39
CA GLU A 158 -13.96 -16.99 23.37
C GLU A 158 -13.14 -15.86 22.68
N LEU A 159 -12.50 -16.13 21.54
CA LEU A 159 -11.80 -15.12 20.76
C LEU A 159 -12.78 -14.02 20.28
N ARG A 160 -13.94 -14.42 19.75
CA ARG A 160 -14.98 -13.49 19.31
C ARG A 160 -15.63 -12.70 20.47
N LYS A 161 -15.75 -13.30 21.63
CA LYS A 161 -16.25 -12.62 22.82
C LYS A 161 -15.33 -11.48 23.25
N ARG A 162 -14.01 -11.67 23.13
CA ARG A 162 -12.99 -10.66 23.47
C ARG A 162 -12.79 -9.64 22.36
N HIS A 163 -12.97 -10.08 21.11
CA HIS A 163 -12.79 -9.27 19.89
C HIS A 163 -14.02 -9.39 18.99
N PRO A 164 -15.14 -8.72 19.34
CA PRO A 164 -16.37 -8.76 18.55
C PRO A 164 -16.23 -8.13 17.16
N GLU A 165 -15.20 -7.31 16.96
CA GLU A 165 -14.86 -6.68 15.68
C GLU A 165 -14.29 -7.67 14.64
N ILE A 166 -13.92 -8.89 15.01
CA ILE A 166 -13.43 -9.90 14.06
C ILE A 166 -14.55 -10.29 13.09
N THR A 167 -14.31 -10.04 11.81
CA THR A 167 -15.24 -10.34 10.73
C THR A 167 -15.24 -11.81 10.34
N THR A 168 -14.04 -12.42 10.31
CA THR A 168 -13.88 -13.84 9.93
C THR A 168 -12.67 -14.47 10.60
N ILE A 169 -12.80 -15.78 10.90
CA ILE A 169 -11.70 -16.61 11.43
C ILE A 169 -11.55 -17.80 10.49
N VAL A 170 -10.32 -18.04 10.04
CA VAL A 170 -9.97 -19.10 9.10
C VAL A 170 -8.93 -20.01 9.72
N GLN A 171 -9.12 -21.31 9.62
CA GLN A 171 -8.05 -22.29 9.78
C GLN A 171 -7.37 -22.47 8.42
N ASN A 172 -6.08 -22.14 8.34
CA ASN A 172 -5.23 -22.50 7.20
C ASN A 172 -4.43 -23.74 7.58
N ILE A 173 -4.45 -24.75 6.74
CA ILE A 173 -3.81 -26.04 7.00
C ILE A 173 -2.53 -26.10 6.17
N ASN A 174 -1.39 -26.11 6.87
CA ASN A 174 -0.06 -26.20 6.29
C ASN A 174 0.69 -27.40 6.88
N GLU A 175 0.53 -28.57 6.24
CA GLU A 175 1.13 -29.83 6.65
C GLU A 175 2.57 -29.98 6.15
N ALA A 176 2.99 -29.13 5.21
CA ALA A 176 4.31 -29.23 4.59
C ALA A 176 5.43 -28.76 5.54
N ASN A 177 6.58 -29.41 5.44
CA ASN A 177 7.81 -28.90 6.02
C ASN A 177 8.41 -27.85 5.08
N THR A 178 8.02 -26.60 5.29
CA THR A 178 8.33 -25.48 4.40
C THR A 178 8.46 -24.19 5.20
N THR A 179 9.23 -23.25 4.66
CA THR A 179 9.32 -21.87 5.17
C THR A 179 8.10 -21.01 4.83
N MET A 180 7.21 -21.52 3.96
CA MET A 180 5.96 -20.83 3.63
C MET A 180 5.02 -20.85 4.84
N VAL A 181 4.53 -19.67 5.23
CA VAL A 181 3.64 -19.53 6.39
C VAL A 181 2.28 -20.18 6.15
N LEU A 182 1.68 -19.93 4.98
CA LEU A 182 0.35 -20.41 4.62
C LEU A 182 0.43 -21.65 3.73
N GLY A 183 -0.40 -22.65 4.04
CA GLY A 183 -0.70 -23.75 3.15
C GLY A 183 -1.81 -23.41 2.15
N GLU A 184 -2.16 -24.36 1.29
CA GLU A 184 -3.15 -24.14 0.24
C GLU A 184 -4.59 -24.26 0.74
N ARG A 185 -4.85 -25.05 1.78
CA ARG A 185 -6.19 -25.36 2.27
C ARG A 185 -6.65 -24.37 3.34
N ASN A 186 -7.77 -23.69 3.06
CA ASN A 186 -8.42 -22.77 3.97
C ASN A 186 -9.79 -23.30 4.40
N LYS A 187 -10.10 -23.28 5.66
CA LYS A 187 -11.38 -23.67 6.25
C LYS A 187 -11.93 -22.54 7.11
N PRO A 188 -13.00 -21.87 6.71
CA PRO A 188 -13.67 -20.90 7.56
C PRO A 188 -14.15 -21.57 8.86
N LEU A 189 -13.78 -20.99 10.00
CA LEU A 189 -14.27 -21.37 11.32
C LEU A 189 -15.38 -20.43 11.78
N TYR A 190 -15.35 -19.18 11.27
CA TYR A 190 -16.36 -18.15 11.48
C TYR A 190 -16.34 -17.17 10.33
N GLY A 191 -17.52 -16.67 9.92
CA GLY A 191 -17.67 -15.72 8.81
C GLY A 191 -17.41 -16.36 7.44
N GLU A 192 -17.23 -15.49 6.44
CA GLU A 192 -17.18 -15.88 5.01
C GLU A 192 -15.79 -16.41 4.56
N GLY A 193 -14.78 -16.36 5.42
CA GLY A 193 -13.41 -16.78 5.09
C GLY A 193 -12.63 -15.75 4.28
N TYR A 194 -13.12 -14.53 4.15
CA TYR A 194 -12.44 -13.39 3.52
C TYR A 194 -12.86 -12.09 4.18
N ILE A 195 -12.14 -11.02 3.90
CA ILE A 195 -12.53 -9.64 4.21
C ILE A 195 -12.58 -8.81 2.94
N GLU A 196 -13.18 -7.64 3.02
CA GLU A 196 -13.16 -6.64 1.97
C GLU A 196 -12.41 -5.39 2.45
N ASP A 197 -11.75 -4.72 1.51
CA ASP A 197 -11.18 -3.39 1.73
C ASP A 197 -11.42 -2.49 0.52
N VAL A 198 -11.27 -1.18 0.70
CA VAL A 198 -11.38 -0.20 -0.38
C VAL A 198 -10.01 0.40 -0.63
N LEU A 199 -9.56 0.34 -1.88
CA LEU A 199 -8.29 0.91 -2.34
C LEU A 199 -8.52 1.65 -3.66
N CYS A 200 -8.10 2.92 -3.76
CA CYS A 200 -8.33 3.77 -4.93
C CYS A 200 -9.81 3.85 -5.35
N GLY A 201 -10.74 3.88 -4.37
CA GLY A 201 -12.18 3.89 -4.63
C GLY A 201 -12.79 2.55 -5.07
N LEU A 202 -11.99 1.50 -5.19
CA LEU A 202 -12.42 0.17 -5.62
C LEU A 202 -12.47 -0.80 -4.44
N ARG A 203 -13.51 -1.65 -4.40
CA ARG A 203 -13.70 -2.65 -3.35
C ARG A 203 -13.05 -3.97 -3.75
N PHE A 204 -12.16 -4.45 -2.90
CA PHE A 204 -11.43 -5.71 -3.10
C PHE A 204 -11.83 -6.76 -2.06
N ARG A 205 -12.16 -7.95 -2.52
CA ARG A 205 -12.19 -9.16 -1.70
C ARG A 205 -10.75 -9.64 -1.48
N ILE A 206 -10.42 -9.93 -0.24
CA ILE A 206 -9.09 -10.35 0.19
C ILE A 206 -9.21 -11.68 0.91
N SER A 207 -8.75 -12.75 0.27
CA SER A 207 -8.69 -14.11 0.83
C SER A 207 -7.41 -14.30 1.67
N PRO A 208 -7.29 -15.35 2.50
CA PRO A 208 -6.09 -15.59 3.33
C PRO A 208 -4.78 -15.59 2.53
N ASN A 209 -4.76 -16.26 1.38
CA ASN A 209 -3.58 -16.42 0.53
C ASN A 209 -3.39 -15.29 -0.48
N SER A 210 -4.35 -14.36 -0.65
CA SER A 210 -4.23 -13.27 -1.61
C SER A 210 -3.11 -12.31 -1.20
N PHE A 211 -2.28 -11.93 -2.18
CA PHE A 211 -1.39 -10.79 -1.99
C PHE A 211 -2.21 -9.50 -2.00
N TYR A 212 -1.99 -8.66 -1.02
CA TYR A 212 -2.54 -7.32 -0.91
C TYR A 212 -1.52 -6.46 -0.15
N GLN A 213 -1.24 -5.28 -0.64
CA GLN A 213 -0.21 -4.39 -0.10
C GLN A 213 -0.46 -4.08 1.39
N VAL A 214 0.62 -4.14 2.19
CA VAL A 214 0.52 -4.05 3.65
C VAL A 214 0.31 -2.63 4.19
N ASN A 215 0.48 -1.62 3.34
CA ASN A 215 0.32 -0.20 3.67
C ASN A 215 -0.66 0.44 2.69
N SER A 216 -1.95 0.42 3.01
CA SER A 216 -3.01 0.89 2.11
C SER A 216 -2.89 2.37 1.76
N ALA A 217 -2.39 3.22 2.67
CA ALA A 217 -2.21 4.65 2.40
C ALA A 217 -1.11 4.89 1.35
N GLN A 218 0.07 4.30 1.55
CA GLN A 218 1.17 4.44 0.59
C GLN A 218 0.93 3.67 -0.72
N THR A 219 0.13 2.62 -0.71
CA THR A 219 -0.30 1.93 -1.94
C THR A 219 -1.09 2.88 -2.84
N GLN A 220 -1.95 3.73 -2.29
CA GLN A 220 -2.66 4.73 -3.08
C GLN A 220 -1.69 5.75 -3.71
N VAL A 221 -0.63 6.15 -2.98
CA VAL A 221 0.41 7.03 -3.51
C VAL A 221 1.17 6.33 -4.63
N LEU A 222 1.60 5.08 -4.42
CA LEU A 222 2.30 4.26 -5.40
C LEU A 222 1.48 4.09 -6.69
N TYR A 223 0.21 3.71 -6.57
CA TYR A 223 -0.67 3.52 -7.72
C TYR A 223 -1.00 4.83 -8.44
N LYS A 224 -1.14 5.94 -7.72
CA LYS A 224 -1.29 7.27 -8.34
C LYS A 224 -0.07 7.61 -9.19
N LYS A 225 1.15 7.27 -8.74
CA LYS A 225 2.38 7.48 -9.52
C LYS A 225 2.43 6.54 -10.73
N ALA A 226 2.05 5.27 -10.58
CA ALA A 226 1.98 4.32 -11.69
C ALA A 226 0.95 4.75 -12.77
N ILE A 227 -0.23 5.21 -12.36
CA ILE A 227 -1.27 5.75 -13.27
C ILE A 227 -0.77 7.02 -13.96
N GLN A 228 -0.07 7.91 -13.24
CA GLN A 228 0.55 9.12 -13.81
C GLN A 228 1.59 8.74 -14.86
N ALA A 229 2.49 7.80 -14.56
CA ALA A 229 3.50 7.31 -15.47
C ALA A 229 2.90 6.64 -16.72
N ALA A 230 1.79 5.94 -16.57
CA ALA A 230 1.08 5.31 -17.68
C ALA A 230 0.50 6.35 -18.68
N GLY A 231 0.19 7.58 -18.26
CA GLY A 231 -0.26 8.67 -19.13
C GLY A 231 -1.52 8.33 -19.94
N LEU A 232 -2.52 7.72 -19.30
CA LEU A 232 -3.70 7.16 -19.96
C LEU A 232 -4.70 8.27 -20.35
N THR A 233 -5.30 8.13 -21.54
CA THR A 233 -6.25 9.08 -22.13
C THR A 233 -7.65 8.47 -22.36
N GLY A 234 -7.86 7.20 -21.98
CA GLY A 234 -9.10 6.47 -22.17
C GLY A 234 -9.13 5.58 -23.42
N LYS A 235 -8.06 5.54 -24.20
CA LYS A 235 -8.01 4.78 -25.46
C LYS A 235 -7.02 3.62 -25.42
N GLU A 236 -6.07 3.67 -24.51
CA GLU A 236 -4.94 2.76 -24.47
C GLU A 236 -5.36 1.34 -24.08
N THR A 237 -4.69 0.36 -24.71
CA THR A 237 -4.63 -1.02 -24.26
C THR A 237 -3.47 -1.17 -23.28
N VAL A 238 -3.82 -1.49 -22.03
CA VAL A 238 -2.87 -1.70 -20.93
C VAL A 238 -2.73 -3.18 -20.66
N VAL A 239 -1.51 -3.68 -20.52
CA VAL A 239 -1.23 -5.01 -19.98
C VAL A 239 -0.66 -4.82 -18.57
N ASP A 240 -1.31 -5.44 -17.57
CA ASP A 240 -0.87 -5.51 -16.18
C ASP A 240 -0.25 -6.90 -15.95
N ALA A 241 1.07 -6.97 -16.06
CA ALA A 241 1.82 -8.21 -15.85
C ALA A 241 2.15 -8.40 -14.37
N TYR A 242 2.03 -9.63 -13.87
CA TYR A 242 2.11 -9.98 -12.44
C TYR A 242 0.97 -9.34 -11.62
N CYS A 243 -0.25 -9.34 -12.19
CA CYS A 243 -1.34 -8.49 -11.67
C CYS A 243 -1.91 -8.91 -10.31
N GLY A 244 -1.58 -10.08 -9.77
CA GLY A 244 -2.13 -10.59 -8.52
C GLY A 244 -3.67 -10.63 -8.55
N ILE A 245 -4.30 -10.02 -7.54
CA ILE A 245 -5.77 -9.87 -7.50
C ILE A 245 -6.27 -8.67 -8.33
N GLY A 246 -5.42 -8.10 -9.19
CA GLY A 246 -5.75 -7.07 -10.18
C GLY A 246 -5.78 -5.65 -9.66
N THR A 247 -5.11 -5.33 -8.56
CA THR A 247 -5.26 -4.02 -7.90
C THR A 247 -4.76 -2.85 -8.74
N ILE A 248 -3.61 -2.98 -9.43
CA ILE A 248 -3.04 -1.91 -10.28
C ILE A 248 -3.88 -1.77 -11.57
N GLY A 249 -4.11 -2.88 -12.26
CA GLY A 249 -4.89 -2.87 -13.51
C GLY A 249 -6.31 -2.33 -13.33
N MET A 250 -6.98 -2.70 -12.24
CA MET A 250 -8.32 -2.16 -11.94
C MET A 250 -8.28 -0.66 -11.62
N ALA A 251 -7.25 -0.19 -10.90
CA ALA A 251 -7.08 1.25 -10.63
C ALA A 251 -6.84 2.06 -11.92
N MET A 252 -6.28 1.43 -12.96
CA MET A 252 -6.07 2.03 -14.28
C MET A 252 -7.30 1.93 -15.19
N ALA A 253 -8.19 0.96 -14.96
CA ALA A 253 -9.29 0.63 -15.87
C ALA A 253 -10.22 1.82 -16.17
N SER A 254 -10.47 2.70 -15.19
CA SER A 254 -11.30 3.90 -15.41
C SER A 254 -10.69 4.93 -16.36
N LYS A 255 -9.38 4.82 -16.65
CA LYS A 255 -8.61 5.73 -17.51
C LYS A 255 -8.03 5.06 -18.75
N ALA A 256 -8.27 3.76 -18.94
CA ALA A 256 -7.81 2.97 -20.07
C ALA A 256 -8.97 2.58 -20.97
N GLY A 257 -8.70 2.35 -22.26
CA GLY A 257 -9.66 1.76 -23.17
C GLY A 257 -9.91 0.29 -22.85
N LYS A 258 -8.82 -0.47 -22.64
CA LYS A 258 -8.86 -1.89 -22.28
C LYS A 258 -7.69 -2.23 -21.35
N VAL A 259 -7.93 -3.13 -20.41
CA VAL A 259 -6.89 -3.68 -19.53
C VAL A 259 -6.87 -5.20 -19.61
N LEU A 260 -5.68 -5.78 -19.69
CA LEU A 260 -5.43 -7.22 -19.64
C LEU A 260 -4.50 -7.52 -18.47
N GLY A 261 -5.01 -8.19 -17.43
CA GLY A 261 -4.20 -8.67 -16.30
C GLY A 261 -3.71 -10.10 -16.54
N ILE A 262 -2.43 -10.34 -16.32
CA ILE A 262 -1.78 -11.65 -16.44
C ILE A 262 -1.20 -12.03 -15.09
N GLU A 263 -1.54 -13.23 -14.62
CA GLU A 263 -1.08 -13.73 -13.32
C GLU A 263 -0.94 -15.25 -13.38
N LEU A 264 0.12 -15.79 -12.81
CA LEU A 264 0.38 -17.23 -12.80
C LEU A 264 -0.55 -17.97 -11.82
N ASN A 265 -0.84 -17.33 -10.68
CA ASN A 265 -1.65 -17.95 -9.63
C ASN A 265 -3.14 -17.92 -9.99
N ARG A 266 -3.71 -19.11 -10.23
CA ARG A 266 -5.12 -19.28 -10.62
C ARG A 266 -6.12 -18.76 -9.58
N ASP A 267 -5.79 -18.85 -8.29
CA ASP A 267 -6.68 -18.36 -7.22
C ASP A 267 -6.66 -16.82 -7.16
N ALA A 268 -5.52 -16.20 -7.38
CA ALA A 268 -5.41 -14.75 -7.52
C ALA A 268 -6.22 -14.26 -8.73
N VAL A 269 -6.15 -14.94 -9.87
CA VAL A 269 -6.96 -14.63 -11.06
C VAL A 269 -8.46 -14.79 -10.79
N LYS A 270 -8.87 -15.80 -10.02
CA LYS A 270 -10.26 -15.98 -9.61
C LYS A 270 -10.73 -14.80 -8.75
N ASP A 271 -9.93 -14.39 -7.77
CA ASP A 271 -10.22 -13.22 -6.94
C ASP A 271 -10.23 -11.92 -7.78
N ALA A 272 -9.30 -11.76 -8.74
CA ALA A 272 -9.26 -10.62 -9.67
C ALA A 272 -10.55 -10.50 -10.49
N LYS A 273 -11.02 -11.60 -11.09
CA LYS A 273 -12.29 -11.63 -11.85
C LYS A 273 -13.48 -11.28 -10.97
N ALA A 274 -13.53 -11.80 -9.74
CA ALA A 274 -14.58 -11.49 -8.79
C ALA A 274 -14.55 -10.01 -8.37
N ASN A 275 -13.36 -9.45 -8.19
CA ASN A 275 -13.16 -8.05 -7.85
C ASN A 275 -13.55 -7.11 -9.00
N ALA A 276 -13.20 -7.42 -10.25
CA ALA A 276 -13.64 -6.64 -11.41
C ALA A 276 -15.17 -6.62 -11.53
N LYS A 277 -15.83 -7.78 -11.38
CA LYS A 277 -17.30 -7.87 -11.37
C LYS A 277 -17.92 -7.04 -10.24
N ARG A 278 -17.34 -7.10 -9.01
CA ARG A 278 -17.81 -6.35 -7.84
C ARG A 278 -17.76 -4.83 -8.07
N ASN A 279 -16.79 -4.35 -8.84
CA ASN A 279 -16.61 -2.94 -9.18
C ASN A 279 -17.24 -2.54 -10.52
N ASN A 280 -18.02 -3.40 -11.16
CA ASN A 280 -18.66 -3.15 -12.46
C ASN A 280 -17.67 -2.76 -13.58
N LEU A 281 -16.43 -3.27 -13.52
CA LEU A 281 -15.41 -3.00 -14.54
C LEU A 281 -15.59 -4.00 -15.70
N ASN A 282 -15.97 -3.47 -16.87
CA ASN A 282 -16.26 -4.27 -18.05
C ASN A 282 -15.12 -4.26 -19.09
N ASN A 283 -14.16 -3.34 -18.93
CA ASN A 283 -13.04 -3.16 -19.85
C ASN A 283 -11.74 -3.82 -19.36
N ILE A 284 -11.80 -4.66 -18.32
CA ILE A 284 -10.66 -5.41 -17.81
C ILE A 284 -10.90 -6.92 -17.90
N HIS A 285 -9.87 -7.66 -18.34
CA HIS A 285 -9.89 -9.11 -18.44
C HIS A 285 -8.67 -9.70 -17.73
N PHE A 286 -8.82 -10.90 -17.16
CA PHE A 286 -7.73 -11.59 -16.45
C PHE A 286 -7.51 -12.99 -17.01
N VAL A 287 -6.25 -13.36 -17.19
CA VAL A 287 -5.80 -14.67 -17.64
C VAL A 287 -4.84 -15.30 -16.63
N ALA A 288 -4.97 -16.62 -16.43
CA ALA A 288 -4.04 -17.39 -15.62
C ALA A 288 -2.98 -17.99 -16.55
N ALA A 289 -1.80 -17.35 -16.61
CA ALA A 289 -0.69 -17.73 -17.48
C ALA A 289 0.63 -17.22 -16.93
N ASP A 290 1.74 -17.81 -17.41
CA ASP A 290 3.05 -17.18 -17.29
C ASP A 290 3.08 -15.91 -18.14
N ALA A 291 3.53 -14.80 -17.54
CA ALA A 291 3.51 -13.50 -18.21
C ALA A 291 4.46 -13.45 -19.42
N THR A 292 5.61 -14.12 -19.35
CA THR A 292 6.59 -14.15 -20.43
C THR A 292 6.04 -14.91 -21.65
N GLU A 293 5.53 -16.11 -21.41
CA GLU A 293 4.96 -16.94 -22.47
C GLU A 293 3.75 -16.25 -23.11
N TYR A 294 2.88 -15.66 -22.30
CA TYR A 294 1.68 -15.02 -22.81
C TYR A 294 2.00 -13.76 -23.64
N LEU A 295 2.92 -12.90 -23.17
CA LEU A 295 3.34 -11.73 -23.95
C LEU A 295 4.03 -12.11 -25.26
N THR A 296 4.83 -13.19 -25.25
CA THR A 296 5.47 -13.72 -26.45
C THR A 296 4.43 -14.19 -27.48
N SER A 297 3.41 -14.93 -27.03
CA SER A 297 2.30 -15.36 -27.89
C SER A 297 1.54 -14.17 -28.47
N MET A 298 1.19 -13.19 -27.63
CA MET A 298 0.52 -11.96 -28.08
C MET A 298 1.31 -11.25 -29.19
N ALA A 299 2.64 -11.12 -29.02
CA ALA A 299 3.49 -10.45 -29.99
C ALA A 299 3.54 -11.26 -31.32
N GLN A 300 3.62 -12.60 -31.28
CA GLN A 300 3.61 -13.47 -32.45
C GLN A 300 2.27 -13.41 -33.21
N GLU A 301 1.16 -13.25 -32.50
CA GLU A 301 -0.18 -13.07 -33.07
C GLU A 301 -0.44 -11.65 -33.61
N GLY A 302 0.56 -10.74 -33.49
CA GLY A 302 0.44 -9.36 -33.94
C GLY A 302 -0.40 -8.48 -33.05
N ALA A 303 -0.73 -8.92 -31.82
CA ALA A 303 -1.41 -8.10 -30.84
C ALA A 303 -0.53 -6.92 -30.42
N LYS A 304 -1.18 -5.82 -29.98
CA LYS A 304 -0.51 -4.61 -29.55
C LYS A 304 -0.97 -4.22 -28.15
N ALA A 305 -0.06 -3.63 -27.40
CA ALA A 305 -0.35 -2.92 -26.17
C ALA A 305 0.31 -1.54 -26.24
N ASP A 306 -0.36 -0.53 -25.73
CA ASP A 306 0.20 0.85 -25.67
C ASP A 306 1.03 1.02 -24.42
N VAL A 307 0.63 0.38 -23.32
CA VAL A 307 1.31 0.42 -22.03
C VAL A 307 1.42 -0.99 -21.45
N VAL A 308 2.60 -1.33 -20.95
CA VAL A 308 2.81 -2.50 -20.08
C VAL A 308 3.13 -2.01 -18.69
N VAL A 309 2.37 -2.46 -17.70
CA VAL A 309 2.67 -2.26 -16.28
C VAL A 309 3.18 -3.58 -15.73
N MET A 310 4.23 -3.53 -14.92
CA MET A 310 4.84 -4.70 -14.31
C MET A 310 5.20 -4.43 -12.87
N ASP A 311 4.86 -5.38 -11.99
CA ASP A 311 5.21 -5.39 -10.55
C ASP A 311 5.82 -6.77 -10.20
N PRO A 312 7.05 -7.04 -10.66
CA PRO A 312 7.69 -8.34 -10.48
C PRO A 312 8.11 -8.58 -9.03
N PRO A 313 8.43 -9.84 -8.65
CA PRO A 313 8.96 -10.16 -7.32
C PRO A 313 10.31 -9.49 -7.05
N ARG A 314 10.80 -9.61 -5.80
CA ARG A 314 12.08 -9.02 -5.34
C ARG A 314 13.30 -9.41 -6.19
N SER A 315 13.26 -10.54 -6.87
CA SER A 315 14.31 -10.99 -7.82
C SER A 315 14.37 -10.14 -9.08
N GLY A 316 13.43 -9.24 -9.29
CA GLY A 316 13.26 -8.46 -10.50
C GLY A 316 12.65 -9.27 -11.64
N SER A 317 12.81 -8.77 -12.86
CA SER A 317 12.34 -9.41 -14.09
C SER A 317 13.42 -10.31 -14.70
N THR A 318 13.04 -11.11 -15.70
CA THR A 318 13.97 -11.92 -16.51
C THR A 318 14.27 -11.25 -17.85
N GLU A 319 15.39 -11.62 -18.47
CA GLU A 319 15.72 -11.12 -19.80
C GLU A 319 14.68 -11.57 -20.85
N GLU A 320 14.15 -12.78 -20.71
CA GLU A 320 13.11 -13.34 -21.57
C GLU A 320 11.83 -12.50 -21.51
N PHE A 321 11.40 -12.11 -20.28
CA PHE A 321 10.24 -11.23 -20.12
C PHE A 321 10.47 -9.86 -20.77
N ILE A 322 11.65 -9.26 -20.56
CA ILE A 322 12.02 -7.97 -21.14
C ILE A 322 12.04 -8.04 -22.67
N GLN A 323 12.51 -9.16 -23.24
CA GLN A 323 12.46 -9.41 -24.68
C GLN A 323 11.01 -9.55 -25.19
N ALA A 324 10.15 -10.26 -24.45
CA ALA A 324 8.73 -10.38 -24.80
C ALA A 324 8.02 -9.00 -24.81
N VAL A 325 8.29 -8.15 -23.81
CA VAL A 325 7.82 -6.76 -23.78
C VAL A 325 8.34 -5.98 -24.99
N ALA A 326 9.62 -6.15 -25.34
CA ALA A 326 10.22 -5.46 -26.48
C ALA A 326 9.59 -5.88 -27.83
N GLN A 327 9.24 -7.17 -27.98
CA GLN A 327 8.54 -7.71 -29.15
C GLN A 327 7.12 -7.14 -29.26
N LEU A 328 6.37 -7.09 -28.14
CA LEU A 328 5.05 -6.46 -28.08
C LEU A 328 5.11 -4.95 -28.38
N ALA A 329 6.28 -4.34 -28.15
CA ALA A 329 6.64 -2.98 -28.49
C ALA A 329 5.72 -1.86 -27.95
N PRO A 330 5.31 -1.87 -26.66
CA PRO A 330 4.51 -0.78 -26.10
C PRO A 330 5.27 0.55 -26.17
N GLU A 331 4.53 1.66 -26.26
CA GLU A 331 5.14 2.99 -26.21
C GLU A 331 5.74 3.27 -24.83
N ARG A 332 5.10 2.79 -23.78
CA ARG A 332 5.46 3.01 -22.37
C ARG A 332 5.46 1.71 -21.59
N VAL A 333 6.46 1.58 -20.71
CA VAL A 333 6.50 0.53 -19.69
C VAL A 333 6.52 1.24 -18.33
N VAL A 334 5.61 0.86 -17.43
CA VAL A 334 5.59 1.32 -16.04
C VAL A 334 6.09 0.17 -15.18
N TYR A 335 7.29 0.34 -14.64
CA TYR A 335 7.91 -0.65 -13.77
C TYR A 335 7.73 -0.22 -12.31
N VAL A 336 7.01 -1.02 -11.52
CA VAL A 336 6.93 -0.91 -10.06
C VAL A 336 7.92 -1.91 -9.47
N SER A 337 8.85 -1.45 -8.64
CA SER A 337 9.91 -2.30 -8.10
C SER A 337 10.08 -2.09 -6.60
N CYS A 338 10.17 -3.19 -5.87
CA CYS A 338 10.47 -3.21 -4.43
C CYS A 338 11.97 -3.37 -4.11
N ASN A 339 12.85 -3.46 -5.13
CA ASN A 339 14.28 -3.64 -4.95
C ASN A 339 15.08 -2.81 -5.96
N PRO A 340 15.74 -1.71 -5.54
CA PRO A 340 16.52 -0.84 -6.43
C PRO A 340 17.68 -1.53 -7.14
N GLU A 341 18.31 -2.54 -6.51
CA GLU A 341 19.44 -3.28 -7.10
C GLU A 341 18.99 -4.06 -8.34
N THR A 342 17.95 -4.91 -8.20
CA THR A 342 17.40 -5.67 -9.32
C THR A 342 16.77 -4.77 -10.37
N LEU A 343 16.16 -3.66 -9.96
CA LEU A 343 15.68 -2.63 -10.88
C LEU A 343 16.81 -2.08 -11.73
N GLY A 344 17.97 -1.73 -11.13
CA GLY A 344 19.13 -1.24 -11.88
C GLY A 344 19.64 -2.23 -12.93
N ARG A 345 19.68 -3.54 -12.59
CA ARG A 345 20.00 -4.63 -13.52
C ARG A 345 18.99 -4.69 -14.69
N ASP A 346 17.72 -4.62 -14.37
CA ASP A 346 16.66 -4.76 -15.37
C ASP A 346 16.58 -3.54 -16.29
N LEU A 347 16.86 -2.33 -15.77
CA LEU A 347 16.97 -1.11 -16.59
C LEU A 347 18.12 -1.20 -17.61
N GLU A 348 19.21 -1.89 -17.27
CA GLU A 348 20.27 -2.17 -18.24
C GLU A 348 19.77 -3.07 -19.38
N SER A 349 19.02 -4.11 -19.06
CA SER A 349 18.41 -5.02 -20.05
C SER A 349 17.36 -4.29 -20.90
N PHE A 350 16.52 -3.44 -20.32
CA PHE A 350 15.58 -2.57 -21.06
C PHE A 350 16.31 -1.63 -22.02
N LYS A 351 17.46 -1.06 -21.62
CA LYS A 351 18.29 -0.22 -22.48
C LYS A 351 18.79 -0.97 -23.72
N LYS A 352 19.18 -2.24 -23.59
CA LYS A 352 19.61 -3.11 -24.72
C LYS A 352 18.49 -3.27 -25.75
N VAL A 353 17.22 -3.29 -25.32
CA VAL A 353 16.04 -3.40 -26.19
C VAL A 353 15.41 -2.04 -26.52
N LYS A 354 16.18 -0.95 -26.38
CA LYS A 354 15.84 0.44 -26.80
C LYS A 354 14.75 1.11 -25.97
N TYR A 355 14.51 0.68 -24.73
CA TYR A 355 13.76 1.43 -23.76
C TYR A 355 14.68 2.24 -22.85
N ARG A 356 14.27 3.44 -22.47
CA ARG A 356 15.01 4.32 -21.56
C ARG A 356 14.14 4.73 -20.39
N ALA A 357 14.68 4.70 -19.18
CA ALA A 357 14.06 5.27 -18.02
C ALA A 357 14.01 6.79 -18.14
N VAL A 358 12.82 7.35 -18.06
CA VAL A 358 12.53 8.77 -18.23
C VAL A 358 12.39 9.46 -16.88
N GLU A 359 11.67 8.83 -15.96
CA GLU A 359 11.30 9.42 -14.69
C GLU A 359 11.11 8.31 -13.65
N ALA A 360 11.49 8.58 -12.38
CA ALA A 360 11.37 7.63 -11.30
C ALA A 360 10.79 8.29 -10.04
N TRP A 361 9.84 7.63 -9.40
CA TRP A 361 9.16 8.06 -8.17
C TRP A 361 9.34 7.02 -7.07
N PRO A 362 10.29 7.24 -6.16
CA PRO A 362 10.42 6.40 -4.97
C PRO A 362 9.27 6.65 -4.00
N VAL A 363 8.77 5.59 -3.37
CA VAL A 363 7.66 5.63 -2.39
C VAL A 363 8.05 4.80 -1.16
N ASP A 364 7.91 5.39 0.01
CA ASP A 364 8.16 4.70 1.26
C ASP A 364 6.94 3.86 1.69
N MET A 365 6.89 2.62 1.19
CA MET A 365 5.85 1.64 1.56
C MET A 365 6.11 0.99 2.92
N PHE A 366 7.38 0.96 3.36
CA PHE A 366 7.86 0.20 4.51
C PHE A 366 8.71 1.09 5.41
N GLY A 367 8.08 2.09 6.06
CA GLY A 367 8.75 3.00 6.98
C GLY A 367 9.53 2.27 8.07
N TRP A 368 10.66 2.83 8.44
CA TRP A 368 11.61 2.29 9.40
C TRP A 368 12.34 1.03 8.93
N THR A 369 12.36 0.77 7.61
CA THR A 369 13.10 -0.33 6.99
C THR A 369 13.93 0.16 5.81
N ASN A 370 14.92 -0.61 5.37
CA ASN A 370 15.74 -0.28 4.20
C ASN A 370 15.01 -0.50 2.85
N HIS A 371 13.72 -0.87 2.88
CA HIS A 371 12.96 -1.15 1.67
C HIS A 371 12.31 0.12 1.12
N VAL A 372 12.40 0.29 -0.19
CA VAL A 372 11.76 1.38 -0.93
C VAL A 372 11.13 0.83 -2.20
N GLU A 373 9.89 1.21 -2.45
CA GLU A 373 9.22 0.96 -3.73
C GLU A 373 9.56 2.08 -4.70
N THR A 374 9.76 1.75 -5.97
CA THR A 374 10.08 2.76 -6.99
C THR A 374 9.25 2.51 -8.25
N VAL A 375 8.46 3.50 -8.65
CA VAL A 375 7.80 3.50 -9.97
C VAL A 375 8.74 4.13 -10.97
N VAL A 376 9.00 3.45 -12.08
CA VAL A 376 9.83 3.96 -13.18
C VAL A 376 9.03 3.97 -14.48
N LEU A 377 9.01 5.11 -15.16
CA LEU A 377 8.52 5.22 -16.52
C LEU A 377 9.65 4.91 -17.49
N LEU A 378 9.47 3.91 -18.34
CA LEU A 378 10.33 3.67 -19.49
C LEU A 378 9.56 4.01 -20.78
N SER A 379 10.27 4.64 -21.73
CA SER A 379 9.73 4.97 -23.05
C SER A 379 10.64 4.41 -24.16
N LYS A 380 9.99 3.99 -25.25
CA LYS A 380 10.67 3.47 -26.44
C LYS A 380 11.21 4.62 -27.30
N GLY A 381 12.49 4.59 -27.64
CA GLY A 381 13.05 5.45 -28.67
C GLY A 381 13.27 6.94 -28.30
N ALA A 382 13.19 7.34 -27.03
CA ALA A 382 13.48 8.70 -26.60
C ALA A 382 14.93 9.10 -26.95
N LYS A 383 15.12 9.99 -27.92
CA LYS A 383 16.41 10.61 -28.25
C LYS A 383 16.64 11.80 -27.32
N GLY A 384 17.52 11.64 -26.34
CA GLY A 384 17.87 12.73 -25.41
C GLY A 384 16.87 12.90 -24.24
N PRO A 385 17.09 13.87 -23.34
CA PRO A 385 16.10 14.24 -22.35
C PRO A 385 14.85 14.68 -23.12
N VAL A 386 13.76 13.93 -22.97
CA VAL A 386 12.45 14.38 -23.45
C VAL A 386 12.16 15.64 -22.66
N ASP A 387 12.07 16.76 -23.37
CA ASP A 387 11.59 18.00 -22.79
C ASP A 387 10.11 17.80 -22.44
N LEU A 388 9.87 17.28 -21.24
CA LEU A 388 8.54 17.07 -20.67
C LEU A 388 7.75 18.38 -20.57
N CYS A 389 8.43 19.53 -20.71
CA CYS A 389 7.78 20.83 -20.83
C CYS A 389 6.98 20.93 -22.13
N SER A 390 7.47 20.36 -23.24
CA SER A 390 6.75 20.34 -24.52
C SER A 390 5.60 19.33 -24.54
N ALA A 391 5.77 18.15 -23.92
CA ALA A 391 4.71 17.16 -23.79
C ALA A 391 3.61 17.61 -22.79
N ARG A 392 3.99 18.27 -21.70
CA ARG A 392 3.03 18.89 -20.77
C ARG A 392 2.24 20.01 -21.46
N THR A 393 2.89 20.88 -22.23
CA THR A 393 2.22 21.96 -22.98
C THR A 393 1.27 21.43 -24.05
N GLU A 394 1.60 20.30 -24.71
CA GLU A 394 0.73 19.66 -25.69
C GLU A 394 -0.50 19.00 -25.05
N VAL A 395 -0.32 18.30 -23.91
CA VAL A 395 -1.42 17.71 -23.12
C VAL A 395 -2.28 18.81 -22.50
N GLU A 396 -1.68 19.86 -21.96
CA GLU A 396 -2.39 21.02 -21.39
C GLU A 396 -3.11 21.84 -22.48
N ARG A 397 -2.55 21.98 -23.69
CA ARG A 397 -3.25 22.60 -24.84
C ARG A 397 -4.43 21.75 -25.33
N ARG A 398 -4.27 20.42 -25.41
CA ARG A 398 -5.37 19.51 -25.78
C ARG A 398 -6.47 19.44 -24.72
N MET A 399 -6.13 19.61 -23.44
CA MET A 399 -7.11 19.73 -22.35
C MET A 399 -7.84 21.08 -22.35
N ALA A 400 -7.22 22.15 -22.85
CA ALA A 400 -7.87 23.46 -22.97
C ALA A 400 -8.88 23.53 -24.13
N ASP A 401 -8.73 22.67 -25.15
CA ASP A 401 -9.58 22.63 -26.35
C ASP A 401 -10.74 21.61 -26.28
N SER A 402 -10.71 20.71 -25.33
CA SER A 402 -11.83 19.80 -25.06
C SER A 402 -12.82 20.47 -24.14
N ARG A 403 -14.02 20.78 -24.67
CA ARG A 403 -15.17 21.31 -23.94
C ARG A 403 -15.33 20.63 -22.59
N LYS A 404 -15.30 21.43 -21.52
CA LYS A 404 -15.49 21.10 -20.12
C LYS A 404 -16.51 19.99 -19.91
N VAL A 405 -16.04 18.77 -19.71
CA VAL A 405 -16.72 17.81 -18.87
C VAL A 405 -16.10 17.99 -17.47
N LYS A 406 -16.82 18.73 -16.62
CA LYS A 406 -16.52 18.79 -15.20
C LYS A 406 -16.78 17.38 -14.65
N VAL A 407 -15.74 16.61 -14.48
CA VAL A 407 -15.76 15.52 -13.52
C VAL A 407 -15.22 16.14 -12.24
N ASP A 408 -16.13 16.61 -11.39
CA ASP A 408 -15.83 16.99 -10.02
C ASP A 408 -15.45 15.68 -9.28
N PHE A 409 -14.17 15.43 -9.19
CA PHE A 409 -13.65 14.60 -8.10
C PHE A 409 -13.60 15.53 -6.88
N SER A 410 -14.72 15.64 -6.17
CA SER A 410 -14.71 16.23 -4.85
C SER A 410 -13.96 15.28 -3.93
N LEU A 411 -13.05 15.82 -3.10
CA LEU A 411 -12.40 15.14 -2.00
C LEU A 411 -13.40 14.70 -0.92
N GLU A 412 -14.69 14.92 -1.13
CA GLU A 412 -15.80 14.68 -0.22
C GLU A 412 -16.21 13.20 -0.11
N ASP A 413 -15.82 12.35 -1.07
CA ASP A 413 -16.11 10.90 -1.02
C ASP A 413 -15.05 10.07 -0.26
N MET A 414 -14.04 10.72 0.32
CA MET A 414 -13.09 10.05 1.21
C MET A 414 -13.52 10.24 2.66
N ASP A 415 -14.13 9.23 3.25
CA ASP A 415 -14.31 9.14 4.69
C ASP A 415 -12.95 9.09 5.40
N LEU A 416 -12.45 10.28 5.79
CA LEU A 416 -11.20 10.49 6.52
C LEU A 416 -11.41 10.46 8.04
N SER A 417 -12.54 9.97 8.54
CA SER A 417 -12.86 9.93 9.98
C SER A 417 -11.90 9.08 10.82
N GLY A 418 -10.95 8.37 10.19
CA GLY A 418 -9.90 7.61 10.86
C GLY A 418 -8.55 8.33 11.00
N PHE A 419 -8.35 9.50 10.40
CA PHE A 419 -7.09 10.25 10.46
C PHE A 419 -7.20 11.44 11.41
N ARG A 420 -6.85 11.26 12.66
CA ARG A 420 -6.61 12.38 13.59
C ARG A 420 -5.32 13.09 13.19
N GLY A 421 -5.46 14.30 12.64
CA GLY A 421 -4.35 15.23 12.45
C GLY A 421 -4.26 15.89 11.07
N LYS A 422 -4.76 17.11 10.96
CA LYS A 422 -4.76 18.14 9.91
C LYS A 422 -5.91 18.06 8.92
N ALA A 423 -7.07 18.55 9.34
CA ALA A 423 -8.10 18.96 8.39
C ALA A 423 -7.56 20.03 7.43
N THR A 424 -7.95 19.92 6.16
CA THR A 424 -7.69 20.97 5.17
C THR A 424 -8.45 22.25 5.52
N TYR A 425 -8.04 23.39 4.97
CA TYR A 425 -8.76 24.65 5.17
C TYR A 425 -10.22 24.57 4.72
N GLU A 426 -10.51 23.80 3.69
CA GLU A 426 -11.90 23.59 3.23
C GLU A 426 -12.72 22.76 4.22
N GLN A 427 -12.16 21.71 4.79
CA GLN A 427 -12.84 20.91 5.83
C GLN A 427 -13.14 21.75 7.07
N ILE A 428 -12.21 22.61 7.49
CA ILE A 428 -12.43 23.55 8.60
C ILE A 428 -13.56 24.53 8.27
N LYS A 429 -13.59 25.08 7.04
CA LYS A 429 -14.65 26.01 6.60
C LYS A 429 -16.01 25.33 6.57
N THR A 430 -16.07 24.12 6.02
CA THR A 430 -17.32 23.34 5.94
C THR A 430 -17.84 23.02 7.34
N TYR A 431 -17.00 22.49 8.23
CA TYR A 431 -17.37 22.22 9.61
C TYR A 431 -17.89 23.47 10.35
N VAL A 432 -17.16 24.59 10.26
CA VAL A 432 -17.60 25.85 10.89
C VAL A 432 -18.94 26.31 10.33
N LEU A 433 -19.14 26.24 9.03
CA LEU A 433 -20.41 26.61 8.41
C LEU A 433 -21.56 25.71 8.87
N GLU A 434 -21.38 24.42 8.92
CA GLU A 434 -22.39 23.43 9.34
C GLU A 434 -22.75 23.53 10.83
N GLN A 435 -21.75 23.75 11.70
CA GLN A 435 -21.95 23.79 13.13
C GLN A 435 -22.42 25.14 13.65
N THR A 436 -22.06 26.23 12.99
CA THR A 436 -22.30 27.59 13.51
C THR A 436 -23.02 28.54 12.54
N GLY A 437 -23.18 28.15 11.26
CA GLY A 437 -23.70 29.02 10.21
C GLY A 437 -22.72 30.12 9.77
N LEU A 438 -21.53 30.18 10.35
CA LEU A 438 -20.55 31.25 10.07
C LEU A 438 -19.66 30.88 8.88
N LYS A 439 -19.48 31.84 7.96
CA LYS A 439 -18.49 31.71 6.88
C LYS A 439 -17.14 32.23 7.33
N VAL A 440 -16.10 31.37 7.28
CA VAL A 440 -14.71 31.72 7.60
C VAL A 440 -13.84 31.65 6.35
N SER A 441 -12.82 32.50 6.28
CA SER A 441 -11.87 32.53 5.17
C SER A 441 -10.60 31.74 5.50
N SER A 442 -9.86 31.31 4.48
CA SER A 442 -8.53 30.69 4.68
C SER A 442 -7.58 31.60 5.45
N LEU A 443 -7.70 32.92 5.27
CA LEU A 443 -6.91 33.91 6.00
C LEU A 443 -7.17 33.86 7.51
N TYR A 444 -8.45 33.76 7.92
CA TYR A 444 -8.80 33.67 9.33
C TYR A 444 -8.29 32.36 9.95
N ILE A 445 -8.42 31.25 9.25
CA ILE A 445 -7.89 29.96 9.70
C ILE A 445 -6.37 30.05 9.86
N ALA A 446 -5.63 30.68 8.93
CA ALA A 446 -4.19 30.90 9.02
C ALA A 446 -3.81 31.78 10.22
N GLN A 447 -4.56 32.86 10.48
CA GLN A 447 -4.35 33.74 11.64
C GLN A 447 -4.48 32.97 12.95
N ILE A 448 -5.50 32.12 13.09
CA ILE A 448 -5.75 31.34 14.30
C ILE A 448 -4.71 30.22 14.46
N LYS A 449 -4.30 29.55 13.36
CA LYS A 449 -3.17 28.61 13.39
C LYS A 449 -1.90 29.27 13.94
N LYS A 450 -1.53 30.44 13.40
CA LYS A 450 -0.38 31.19 13.87
C LYS A 450 -0.48 31.58 15.35
N LYS A 451 -1.68 31.99 15.80
CA LYS A 451 -1.95 32.31 17.21
C LYS A 451 -1.80 31.09 18.12
N CYS A 452 -2.10 29.88 17.61
CA CYS A 452 -1.90 28.60 18.31
C CYS A 452 -0.48 28.04 18.19
N GLY A 453 0.47 28.76 17.58
CA GLY A 453 1.85 28.27 17.37
C GLY A 453 1.97 27.16 16.33
N LEU A 454 0.96 27.00 15.44
CA LEU A 454 0.94 25.98 14.40
C LEU A 454 1.52 26.50 13.10
N ASP A 455 2.15 25.61 12.33
CA ASP A 455 2.69 25.94 11.00
C ASP A 455 1.57 26.30 10.02
N VAL A 456 1.73 27.39 9.28
CA VAL A 456 0.73 27.94 8.35
C VAL A 456 1.10 27.75 6.88
N GLY A 457 2.27 27.17 6.56
CA GLY A 457 2.77 27.06 5.20
C GLY A 457 3.12 28.43 4.57
N GLU A 458 3.83 28.43 3.45
CA GLU A 458 4.15 29.65 2.73
C GLU A 458 2.89 30.24 2.08
N ASN A 459 2.60 31.50 2.41
CA ASN A 459 1.44 32.22 1.89
C ASN A 459 1.80 32.88 0.56
N PHE A 460 1.38 32.32 -0.57
CA PHE A 460 1.64 32.83 -1.92
C PHE A 460 0.97 34.17 -2.24
N ASN A 461 0.12 34.71 -1.37
CA ASN A 461 -0.50 36.02 -1.50
C ASN A 461 0.13 37.03 -0.54
N LEU A 462 1.38 37.42 -0.79
CA LEU A 462 1.99 38.56 -0.14
C LEU A 462 1.21 39.84 -0.51
N ALA A 463 0.85 40.62 0.51
CA ALA A 463 0.21 41.92 0.30
C ALA A 463 1.11 42.79 -0.59
N LYS A 464 0.53 43.41 -1.61
CA LYS A 464 1.23 44.28 -2.60
C LYS A 464 1.79 45.58 -2.02
N SER A 465 1.61 45.85 -0.71
CA SER A 465 2.21 47.00 -0.03
C SER A 465 2.36 46.69 1.48
N GLU A 466 3.44 47.17 2.09
CA GLU A 466 3.75 47.03 3.51
C GLU A 466 2.72 47.66 4.48
N ASN A 467 1.79 48.48 3.99
CA ASN A 467 0.78 49.20 4.76
C ASN A 467 -0.66 48.69 4.59
N ALA A 468 -0.87 47.53 3.94
CA ALA A 468 -2.20 46.97 3.79
C ALA A 468 -2.73 46.39 5.11
N ARG A 469 -3.75 47.02 5.72
CA ARG A 469 -4.45 46.48 6.89
C ARG A 469 -5.14 45.17 6.50
N GLN A 470 -4.65 44.07 7.02
CA GLN A 470 -5.32 42.76 6.87
C GLN A 470 -6.56 42.71 7.79
N PRO A 471 -7.72 42.23 7.30
CA PRO A 471 -8.88 42.01 8.14
C PRO A 471 -8.55 41.02 9.26
N GLN A 472 -8.90 41.35 10.50
CA GLN A 472 -8.73 40.49 11.66
C GLN A 472 -9.92 39.57 11.85
N CYS A 473 -9.67 38.34 12.33
CA CYS A 473 -10.72 37.40 12.70
C CYS A 473 -11.51 37.93 13.88
N THR A 474 -12.85 37.91 13.80
CA THR A 474 -13.72 38.29 14.94
C THR A 474 -13.68 37.19 15.99
N SER A 475 -13.94 37.54 17.28
CA SER A 475 -13.96 36.61 18.39
C SER A 475 -14.86 35.40 18.15
N GLU A 476 -16.07 35.63 17.63
CA GLU A 476 -17.05 34.57 17.31
C GLU A 476 -16.56 33.58 16.25
N LYS A 477 -15.85 34.06 15.22
CA LYS A 477 -15.25 33.21 14.20
C LYS A 477 -13.99 32.51 14.69
N GLU A 478 -13.24 33.15 15.59
CA GLU A 478 -12.09 32.54 16.26
C GLU A 478 -12.53 31.33 17.08
N ASP A 479 -13.57 31.49 17.91
CA ASP A 479 -14.10 30.40 18.74
C ASP A 479 -14.61 29.24 17.89
N ALA A 480 -15.29 29.51 16.78
CA ALA A 480 -15.76 28.52 15.84
C ALA A 480 -14.58 27.76 15.15
N ILE A 481 -13.52 28.45 14.76
CA ILE A 481 -12.32 27.85 14.19
C ILE A 481 -11.58 27.02 15.24
N MET A 482 -11.49 27.50 16.48
CA MET A 482 -10.87 26.75 17.60
C MET A 482 -11.67 25.47 17.92
N GLN A 483 -12.99 25.51 17.83
CA GLN A 483 -13.84 24.33 17.98
C GLN A 483 -13.57 23.31 16.84
N ALA A 484 -13.45 23.79 15.61
CA ALA A 484 -13.05 22.94 14.48
C ALA A 484 -11.66 22.34 14.69
N PHE A 485 -10.68 23.08 15.17
CA PHE A 485 -9.34 22.58 15.46
C PHE A 485 -9.35 21.44 16.50
N ARG A 486 -10.15 21.58 17.55
CA ARG A 486 -10.36 20.50 18.56
C ARG A 486 -11.05 19.29 17.96
N HIS A 487 -12.10 19.51 17.15
CA HIS A 487 -12.84 18.43 16.48
C HIS A 487 -11.93 17.59 15.57
N PHE A 488 -11.05 18.24 14.81
CA PHE A 488 -10.13 17.58 13.91
C PHE A 488 -8.80 17.17 14.59
N GLY A 489 -8.64 17.37 15.91
CA GLY A 489 -7.43 17.02 16.64
C GLY A 489 -6.19 17.81 16.21
N ILE A 490 -6.39 19.06 15.78
CA ILE A 490 -5.29 19.97 15.39
C ILE A 490 -4.65 20.62 16.63
N ILE A 491 -5.45 20.82 17.69
CA ILE A 491 -5.06 21.29 19.02
C ILE A 491 -5.77 20.47 20.09
#